data_de4076c41387949b3ff5850897aa5414
#
_entry.id   de4076c41387949b3ff5850897aa5414
#
_cell.length_a   1.000
_cell.length_b   1.000
_cell.length_c   1.000
_cell.angle_alpha   90.00
_cell.angle_beta   90.00
_cell.angle_gamma   90.00
#
_symmetry.space_group_name_H-M   'P 1'
#
loop_
_entity.id
_entity.type
_entity.pdbx_description
1 polymer ?
#
loop_
_entity_poly.entity_id
_entity_poly.type
_entity_poly.pdbx_seq_one_letter_code
_entity_poly.pdbx_strand_id
1 'polypeptide(L)'
;MGYEHKSLGMNVYEAAERRILHVFSNHYKVNLSFSGGKDSIALFLVTIATMRKYGIDYKRLTVTFVDEEAIFPDVPDVVMQYRRQCMSLGITFYWLCLPWRHYNCTNTLNDDESWTCWDMRARDKWIRPMPDFALRWHPDFEYGMSYQQFFKNVAKKHPEFVQLIGVRASESIQRMAWMRNRAYQHHVIRQSEYYIIYDWKDTDVWKIIKDNNAPFPKTYINLWRIKAKMRMSQIFAADTCKSIPHMLKFYPNFYDAIKRRCPNVDIVLLYWDTRMFKGKKQESQHKTELTEAEYKVKIRNMIAQGKAEGRKDKGFKNAVNAWGKIERYDNMQLDLYKNILIMLDGGDAKMRTYRAFLFGIHQSLVKKHKDGK
;
A
#
# COMPACT_ATOMS: atom_id res chain seq x y z
N MET A 1 4.53 14.10 16.52
CA MET A 1 5.66 13.41 17.17
C MET A 1 6.26 12.45 16.14
N GLY A 2 7.51 12.68 15.73
CA GLY A 2 8.24 11.76 14.86
C GLY A 2 8.56 10.51 15.67
N TYR A 3 8.19 9.34 15.14
CA TYR A 3 8.64 8.09 15.72
C TYR A 3 10.15 7.99 15.53
N GLU A 4 10.92 8.00 16.62
CA GLU A 4 12.34 7.76 16.59
C GLU A 4 12.56 6.33 16.07
N HIS A 5 13.10 6.21 14.86
CA HIS A 5 13.71 4.96 14.42
C HIS A 5 14.90 4.69 15.36
N LYS A 6 14.92 3.50 15.99
CA LYS A 6 16.16 3.05 16.62
C LYS A 6 17.24 3.10 15.53
N SER A 7 18.22 3.97 15.71
CA SER A 7 19.37 4.03 14.82
C SER A 7 20.07 2.67 14.85
N LEU A 8 20.34 2.12 13.66
CA LEU A 8 21.11 0.88 13.53
C LEU A 8 22.61 1.13 13.77
N GLY A 9 23.01 2.37 14.08
CA GLY A 9 24.41 2.76 14.19
C GLY A 9 25.18 2.73 12.86
N MET A 10 24.46 2.53 11.74
CA MET A 10 25.04 2.53 10.38
C MET A 10 24.16 3.28 9.40
N ASN A 11 24.73 3.65 8.26
CA ASN A 11 24.00 4.25 7.15
C ASN A 11 22.99 3.26 6.58
N VAL A 12 21.77 3.74 6.23
CA VAL A 12 20.69 2.89 5.66
C VAL A 12 21.10 2.24 4.33
N TYR A 13 21.96 2.85 3.56
CA TYR A 13 22.51 2.26 2.33
C TYR A 13 23.41 1.07 2.64
N GLU A 14 24.36 1.21 3.59
CA GLU A 14 25.22 0.11 4.06
C GLU A 14 24.39 -1.03 4.67
N ALA A 15 23.34 -0.69 5.42
CA ALA A 15 22.43 -1.66 5.96
C ALA A 15 21.72 -2.45 4.85
N ALA A 16 21.29 -1.78 3.78
CA ALA A 16 20.69 -2.43 2.61
C ALA A 16 21.70 -3.33 1.89
N GLU A 17 22.94 -2.89 1.68
CA GLU A 17 24.02 -3.72 1.12
C GLU A 17 24.21 -5.01 1.92
N ARG A 18 24.33 -4.93 3.23
CA ARG A 18 24.48 -6.11 4.11
C ARG A 18 23.32 -7.06 4.00
N ARG A 19 22.06 -6.56 3.91
CA ARG A 19 20.86 -7.38 3.71
C ARG A 19 20.89 -8.09 2.37
N ILE A 20 21.28 -7.40 1.29
CA ILE A 20 21.42 -7.99 -0.04
C ILE A 20 22.47 -9.11 -0.02
N LEU A 21 23.63 -8.85 0.56
CA LEU A 21 24.69 -9.86 0.72
C LEU A 21 24.19 -11.09 1.48
N HIS A 22 23.47 -10.87 2.60
CA HIS A 22 22.89 -11.96 3.36
C HIS A 22 21.94 -12.80 2.52
N VAL A 23 21.06 -12.17 1.71
CA VAL A 23 20.15 -12.90 0.84
C VAL A 23 20.91 -13.72 -0.19
N PHE A 24 21.87 -13.14 -0.90
CA PHE A 24 22.66 -13.86 -1.92
C PHE A 24 23.62 -14.90 -1.33
N SER A 25 23.98 -14.80 -0.05
CA SER A 25 24.77 -15.84 0.64
C SER A 25 23.92 -17.07 0.99
N ASN A 26 22.63 -16.89 1.18
CA ASN A 26 21.71 -17.96 1.58
C ASN A 26 20.87 -18.54 0.43
N HIS A 27 20.75 -17.81 -0.69
CA HIS A 27 19.88 -18.20 -1.82
C HIS A 27 20.61 -18.07 -3.15
N TYR A 28 20.59 -19.14 -3.94
CA TYR A 28 21.26 -19.15 -5.24
C TYR A 28 20.58 -18.23 -6.25
N LYS A 29 19.23 -18.23 -6.31
CA LYS A 29 18.43 -17.36 -7.18
C LYS A 29 17.51 -16.48 -6.33
N VAL A 30 17.41 -15.21 -6.73
CA VAL A 30 16.65 -14.20 -6.01
C VAL A 30 15.78 -13.44 -7.02
N ASN A 31 14.50 -13.27 -6.71
CA ASN A 31 13.60 -12.43 -7.49
C ASN A 31 13.52 -11.03 -6.87
N LEU A 32 13.51 -9.98 -7.70
CA LEU A 32 13.23 -8.61 -7.29
C LEU A 32 11.85 -8.21 -7.83
N SER A 33 10.92 -7.92 -6.93
CA SER A 33 9.61 -7.39 -7.28
C SER A 33 9.74 -5.92 -7.70
N PHE A 34 9.48 -5.65 -8.98
CA PHE A 34 9.67 -4.35 -9.59
C PHE A 34 8.32 -3.77 -10.05
N SER A 35 7.89 -2.65 -9.49
CA SER A 35 6.62 -2.01 -9.84
C SER A 35 6.77 -0.78 -10.76
N GLY A 36 8.00 -0.37 -11.07
CA GLY A 36 8.27 0.90 -11.76
C GLY A 36 8.09 2.14 -10.87
N GLY A 37 7.66 1.98 -9.62
CA GLY A 37 7.57 3.05 -8.64
C GLY A 37 8.92 3.36 -7.97
N LYS A 38 9.06 4.56 -7.41
CA LYS A 38 10.31 5.08 -6.82
C LYS A 38 10.99 4.10 -5.85
N ASP A 39 10.22 3.39 -5.03
CA ASP A 39 10.77 2.51 -4.01
C ASP A 39 11.34 1.22 -4.64
N SER A 40 10.68 0.65 -5.65
CA SER A 40 11.23 -0.48 -6.41
C SER A 40 12.43 -0.10 -7.28
N ILE A 41 12.46 1.14 -7.78
CA ILE A 41 13.61 1.70 -8.48
C ILE A 41 14.81 1.81 -7.52
N ALA A 42 14.61 2.38 -6.34
CA ALA A 42 15.66 2.50 -5.33
C ALA A 42 16.19 1.11 -4.91
N LEU A 43 15.30 0.14 -4.71
CA LEU A 43 15.68 -1.25 -4.42
C LEU A 43 16.51 -1.85 -5.56
N PHE A 44 16.10 -1.67 -6.81
CA PHE A 44 16.84 -2.14 -7.98
C PHE A 44 18.24 -1.53 -8.03
N LEU A 45 18.37 -0.21 -7.87
CA LEU A 45 19.65 0.50 -7.92
C LEU A 45 20.62 0.00 -6.85
N VAL A 46 20.19 -0.10 -5.59
CA VAL A 46 21.06 -0.59 -4.51
C VAL A 46 21.41 -2.06 -4.69
N THR A 47 20.49 -2.89 -5.23
CA THR A 47 20.75 -4.30 -5.51
C THR A 47 21.83 -4.44 -6.60
N ILE A 48 21.69 -3.74 -7.74
CA ILE A 48 22.67 -3.79 -8.82
C ILE A 48 24.03 -3.24 -8.39
N ALA A 49 24.06 -2.14 -7.63
CA ALA A 49 25.30 -1.58 -7.10
C ALA A 49 26.00 -2.57 -6.16
N THR A 50 25.26 -3.22 -5.28
CA THR A 50 25.80 -4.24 -4.37
C THR A 50 26.34 -5.46 -5.14
N MET A 51 25.56 -5.99 -6.09
CA MET A 51 26.00 -7.12 -6.92
C MET A 51 27.31 -6.79 -7.66
N ARG A 52 27.40 -5.59 -8.24
CA ARG A 52 28.62 -5.12 -8.94
C ARG A 52 29.81 -5.02 -7.98
N LYS A 53 29.61 -4.40 -6.82
CA LYS A 53 30.65 -4.16 -5.82
C LYS A 53 31.27 -5.45 -5.29
N TYR A 54 30.46 -6.49 -5.15
CA TYR A 54 30.91 -7.76 -4.55
C TYR A 54 31.04 -8.92 -5.55
N GLY A 55 30.99 -8.62 -6.85
CA GLY A 55 31.19 -9.62 -7.90
C GLY A 55 30.11 -10.72 -7.94
N ILE A 56 28.87 -10.42 -7.53
CA ILE A 56 27.77 -11.37 -7.57
C ILE A 56 27.27 -11.50 -9.01
N ASP A 57 27.22 -12.73 -9.52
CA ASP A 57 26.76 -13.01 -10.89
C ASP A 57 25.29 -12.52 -11.07
N TYR A 58 25.09 -11.66 -12.06
CA TYR A 58 23.77 -11.11 -12.39
C TYR A 58 22.76 -12.16 -12.82
N LYS A 59 23.17 -13.33 -13.32
CA LYS A 59 22.28 -14.44 -13.65
C LYS A 59 21.56 -15.02 -12.42
N ARG A 60 21.99 -14.68 -11.22
CA ARG A 60 21.35 -15.05 -9.95
C ARG A 60 20.17 -14.17 -9.62
N LEU A 61 20.01 -13.03 -10.31
CA LEU A 61 18.90 -12.10 -10.13
C LEU A 61 17.87 -12.30 -11.23
N THR A 62 16.62 -12.34 -10.83
CA THR A 62 15.45 -12.21 -11.71
C THR A 62 14.69 -10.96 -11.29
N VAL A 63 14.16 -10.21 -12.24
CA VAL A 63 13.30 -9.07 -11.99
C VAL A 63 11.91 -9.37 -12.52
N THR A 64 10.89 -9.18 -11.70
CA THR A 64 9.50 -9.44 -12.09
C THR A 64 8.66 -8.19 -11.96
N PHE A 65 8.04 -7.79 -13.05
CA PHE A 65 7.04 -6.73 -13.11
C PHE A 65 5.65 -7.33 -13.29
N VAL A 66 4.75 -7.05 -12.34
CA VAL A 66 3.33 -7.37 -12.42
C VAL A 66 2.63 -6.19 -13.08
N ASP A 67 2.14 -6.42 -14.28
CA ASP A 67 1.43 -5.41 -15.05
C ASP A 67 -0.07 -5.47 -14.74
N GLU A 68 -0.59 -4.43 -14.14
CA GLU A 68 -1.98 -4.34 -13.67
C GLU A 68 -2.90 -3.63 -14.69
N GLU A 69 -2.55 -3.55 -15.98
CA GLU A 69 -3.29 -2.87 -17.06
C GLU A 69 -3.56 -1.38 -16.77
N ALA A 70 -4.29 -1.07 -15.70
CA ALA A 70 -4.69 0.27 -15.28
C ALA A 70 -3.61 0.97 -14.43
N ILE A 71 -2.44 1.20 -15.01
CA ILE A 71 -1.33 1.94 -14.41
C ILE A 71 -1.06 3.23 -15.17
N PHE A 72 -0.44 4.22 -14.53
CA PHE A 72 -0.13 5.50 -15.19
C PHE A 72 0.68 5.30 -16.47
N PRO A 73 0.40 6.08 -17.54
CA PRO A 73 0.95 5.82 -18.88
C PRO A 73 2.48 5.83 -18.98
N ASP A 74 3.14 6.61 -18.15
CA ASP A 74 4.60 6.73 -18.12
C ASP A 74 5.30 5.63 -17.33
N VAL A 75 4.55 4.81 -16.57
CA VAL A 75 5.14 3.68 -15.83
C VAL A 75 5.66 2.59 -16.77
N PRO A 76 4.90 2.10 -17.77
CA PRO A 76 5.38 1.12 -18.72
C PRO A 76 6.67 1.56 -19.45
N ASP A 77 6.77 2.84 -19.82
CA ASP A 77 7.95 3.38 -20.50
C ASP A 77 9.19 3.32 -19.62
N VAL A 78 9.04 3.66 -18.33
CA VAL A 78 10.13 3.55 -17.36
C VAL A 78 10.51 2.09 -17.11
N VAL A 79 9.53 1.21 -16.91
CA VAL A 79 9.75 -0.23 -16.73
C VAL A 79 10.48 -0.82 -17.94
N MET A 80 10.15 -0.38 -19.16
CA MET A 80 10.84 -0.79 -20.38
C MET A 80 12.33 -0.40 -20.37
N GLN A 81 12.68 0.77 -19.85
CA GLN A 81 14.08 1.18 -19.72
C GLN A 81 14.84 0.25 -18.76
N TYR A 82 14.26 -0.08 -17.61
CA TYR A 82 14.86 -1.04 -16.67
C TYR A 82 14.93 -2.47 -17.24
N ARG A 83 13.93 -2.89 -18.01
CA ARG A 83 14.00 -4.16 -18.73
C ARG A 83 15.19 -4.22 -19.69
N ARG A 84 15.40 -3.16 -20.48
CA ARG A 84 16.58 -3.09 -21.38
C ARG A 84 17.89 -3.15 -20.59
N GLN A 85 17.97 -2.44 -19.46
CA GLN A 85 19.13 -2.49 -18.57
C GLN A 85 19.35 -3.91 -18.01
N CYS A 86 18.29 -4.58 -17.57
CA CYS A 86 18.38 -5.98 -17.12
C CYS A 86 18.93 -6.88 -18.23
N MET A 87 18.40 -6.76 -19.43
CA MET A 87 18.86 -7.57 -20.58
C MET A 87 20.34 -7.31 -20.90
N SER A 88 20.81 -6.06 -20.87
CA SER A 88 22.22 -5.74 -21.11
C SER A 88 23.17 -6.29 -20.02
N LEU A 89 22.66 -6.55 -18.83
CA LEU A 89 23.40 -7.14 -17.71
C LEU A 89 23.24 -8.68 -17.63
N GLY A 90 22.47 -9.29 -18.53
CA GLY A 90 22.16 -10.73 -18.49
C GLY A 90 21.17 -11.14 -17.39
N ILE A 91 20.43 -10.18 -16.83
CA ILE A 91 19.40 -10.41 -15.82
C ILE A 91 18.10 -10.80 -16.52
N THR A 92 17.48 -11.88 -16.08
CA THR A 92 16.14 -12.26 -16.55
C THR A 92 15.09 -11.30 -16.09
N PHE A 93 14.29 -10.76 -17.01
CA PHE A 93 13.19 -9.85 -16.69
C PHE A 93 11.85 -10.46 -17.13
N TYR A 94 10.95 -10.71 -16.19
CA TYR A 94 9.59 -11.16 -16.46
C TYR A 94 8.61 -9.99 -16.39
N TRP A 95 7.86 -9.81 -17.46
CA TRP A 95 6.74 -8.86 -17.55
C TRP A 95 5.46 -9.68 -17.59
N LEU A 96 4.70 -9.67 -16.49
CA LEU A 96 3.52 -10.51 -16.31
C LEU A 96 2.24 -9.73 -16.61
N CYS A 97 1.56 -10.07 -17.70
CA CYS A 97 0.22 -9.60 -18.06
C CYS A 97 -0.79 -10.73 -17.86
N LEU A 98 -1.04 -11.09 -16.61
CA LEU A 98 -1.98 -12.16 -16.27
C LEU A 98 -3.35 -11.57 -15.88
N PRO A 99 -4.45 -12.32 -15.95
CA PRO A 99 -5.78 -11.84 -15.58
C PRO A 99 -5.95 -11.73 -14.05
N TRP A 100 -5.23 -10.76 -13.47
CA TRP A 100 -5.24 -10.46 -12.04
C TRP A 100 -6.58 -9.90 -11.59
N ARG A 101 -7.08 -10.36 -10.46
CA ARG A 101 -8.25 -9.77 -9.81
C ARG A 101 -7.82 -8.67 -8.84
N HIS A 102 -8.36 -7.50 -9.04
CA HIS A 102 -8.12 -6.31 -8.21
C HIS A 102 -9.41 -5.78 -7.60
N TYR A 103 -9.26 -5.09 -6.47
CA TYR A 103 -10.32 -4.27 -5.91
C TYR A 103 -10.53 -3.03 -6.80
N ASN A 104 -11.79 -2.72 -7.08
CA ASN A 104 -12.20 -1.52 -7.80
C ASN A 104 -13.12 -0.68 -6.93
N CYS A 105 -12.60 0.41 -6.36
CA CYS A 105 -13.36 1.30 -5.50
C CYS A 105 -14.46 2.09 -6.22
N THR A 106 -14.52 2.07 -7.56
CA THR A 106 -15.58 2.72 -8.34
C THR A 106 -16.78 1.81 -8.58
N ASN A 107 -16.67 0.51 -8.28
CA ASN A 107 -17.75 -0.48 -8.44
C ASN A 107 -18.58 -0.67 -7.16
N THR A 108 -18.57 0.29 -6.23
CA THR A 108 -19.26 0.18 -4.94
C THR A 108 -20.79 0.08 -5.03
N LEU A 109 -21.36 0.33 -6.22
CA LEU A 109 -22.79 0.17 -6.49
C LEU A 109 -23.15 -1.25 -6.96
N ASN A 110 -22.16 -2.09 -7.23
CA ASN A 110 -22.34 -3.47 -7.66
C ASN A 110 -21.93 -4.41 -6.51
N ASP A 111 -22.48 -5.60 -6.47
CA ASP A 111 -22.15 -6.64 -5.49
C ASP A 111 -20.68 -7.08 -5.59
N ASP A 112 -20.04 -6.90 -6.75
CA ASP A 112 -18.63 -7.21 -6.99
C ASP A 112 -17.78 -5.92 -7.11
N GLU A 113 -17.10 -5.55 -6.02
CA GLU A 113 -16.14 -4.45 -5.98
C GLU A 113 -14.79 -4.82 -6.64
N SER A 114 -14.75 -5.80 -7.52
CA SER A 114 -13.54 -6.25 -8.19
C SER A 114 -13.57 -6.00 -9.69
N TRP A 115 -12.41 -6.05 -10.30
CA TRP A 115 -12.22 -6.12 -11.74
C TRP A 115 -11.02 -7.00 -12.06
N THR A 116 -11.02 -7.59 -13.25
CA THR A 116 -9.91 -8.42 -13.70
C THR A 116 -9.17 -7.68 -14.79
N CYS A 117 -7.90 -7.32 -14.56
CA CYS A 117 -7.04 -6.74 -15.58
C CYS A 117 -6.64 -7.80 -16.62
N TRP A 118 -6.29 -7.37 -17.81
CA TRP A 118 -5.88 -8.22 -18.93
C TRP A 118 -6.88 -9.35 -19.24
N ASP A 119 -8.16 -9.15 -18.90
CA ASP A 119 -9.22 -10.09 -19.21
C ASP A 119 -9.40 -10.20 -20.73
N MET A 120 -9.15 -11.37 -21.28
CA MET A 120 -9.26 -11.63 -22.73
C MET A 120 -10.69 -11.43 -23.25
N ARG A 121 -11.72 -11.58 -22.40
CA ARG A 121 -13.12 -11.32 -22.76
C ARG A 121 -13.43 -9.83 -22.97
N ALA A 122 -12.55 -8.95 -22.48
CA ALA A 122 -12.66 -7.50 -22.61
C ALA A 122 -11.47 -6.91 -23.37
N ARG A 123 -10.86 -7.69 -24.27
CA ARG A 123 -9.65 -7.30 -25.02
C ARG A 123 -9.84 -6.02 -25.84
N ASP A 124 -11.01 -5.83 -26.42
CA ASP A 124 -11.41 -4.65 -27.17
C ASP A 124 -11.46 -3.35 -26.32
N LYS A 125 -11.57 -3.52 -25.00
CA LYS A 125 -11.67 -2.43 -24.01
C LYS A 125 -10.41 -2.25 -23.17
N TRP A 126 -9.36 -2.99 -23.43
CA TRP A 126 -8.12 -2.82 -22.67
C TRP A 126 -7.65 -1.36 -22.69
N ILE A 127 -7.19 -0.89 -21.56
CA ILE A 127 -6.76 0.52 -21.36
C ILE A 127 -5.59 0.85 -22.28
N ARG A 128 -4.76 -0.12 -22.58
CA ARG A 128 -3.62 -0.02 -23.49
C ARG A 128 -3.30 -1.37 -24.12
N PRO A 129 -2.54 -1.41 -25.23
CA PRO A 129 -2.12 -2.68 -25.80
C PRO A 129 -1.18 -3.43 -24.84
N MET A 130 -1.32 -4.75 -24.82
CA MET A 130 -0.41 -5.64 -24.11
C MET A 130 0.90 -5.75 -24.91
N PRO A 131 2.07 -5.68 -24.26
CA PRO A 131 3.34 -5.89 -24.95
C PRO A 131 3.44 -7.33 -25.51
N ASP A 132 3.92 -7.50 -26.72
CA ASP A 132 4.00 -8.80 -27.39
C ASP A 132 4.90 -9.80 -26.65
N PHE A 133 5.93 -9.31 -26.01
CA PHE A 133 6.88 -10.11 -25.22
C PHE A 133 6.39 -10.43 -23.80
N ALA A 134 5.24 -9.88 -23.37
CA ALA A 134 4.71 -10.13 -22.03
C ALA A 134 4.27 -11.58 -21.86
N LEU A 135 4.51 -12.12 -20.68
CA LEU A 135 4.02 -13.43 -20.30
C LEU A 135 2.52 -13.35 -19.99
N ARG A 136 1.74 -14.17 -20.68
CA ARG A 136 0.27 -14.21 -20.62
C ARG A 136 -0.25 -15.42 -19.86
N TRP A 137 0.64 -16.28 -19.43
CA TRP A 137 0.35 -17.52 -18.73
C TRP A 137 1.47 -17.90 -17.76
N HIS A 138 1.12 -18.55 -16.68
CA HIS A 138 2.07 -19.13 -15.73
C HIS A 138 1.44 -20.40 -15.10
N PRO A 139 2.18 -21.50 -14.89
CA PRO A 139 1.62 -22.77 -14.39
C PRO A 139 1.02 -22.68 -13.00
N ASP A 140 1.47 -21.72 -12.17
CA ASP A 140 0.99 -21.51 -10.81
C ASP A 140 -0.08 -20.42 -10.69
N PHE A 141 -0.57 -19.92 -11.83
CA PHE A 141 -1.59 -18.89 -11.88
C PHE A 141 -2.94 -19.45 -12.31
N GLU A 142 -3.97 -19.15 -11.53
CA GLU A 142 -5.36 -19.41 -11.88
C GLU A 142 -6.09 -18.09 -12.18
N TYR A 143 -6.99 -18.11 -13.16
CA TYR A 143 -7.76 -16.94 -13.56
C TYR A 143 -8.45 -16.27 -12.36
N GLY A 144 -8.28 -14.96 -12.23
CA GLY A 144 -8.87 -14.18 -11.15
C GLY A 144 -8.16 -14.28 -9.80
N MET A 145 -6.95 -14.85 -9.75
CA MET A 145 -6.10 -14.71 -8.58
C MET A 145 -5.65 -13.25 -8.40
N SER A 146 -5.51 -12.82 -7.14
CA SER A 146 -4.71 -11.64 -6.84
C SER A 146 -3.22 -11.97 -6.94
N TYR A 147 -2.38 -10.96 -7.19
CA TYR A 147 -0.93 -11.16 -7.25
C TYR A 147 -0.37 -11.67 -5.90
N GLN A 148 -0.97 -11.29 -4.77
CA GLN A 148 -0.58 -11.81 -3.45
C GLN A 148 -0.84 -13.32 -3.32
N GLN A 149 -1.99 -13.80 -3.81
CA GLN A 149 -2.29 -15.24 -3.83
C GLN A 149 -1.31 -15.99 -4.73
N PHE A 150 -1.03 -15.45 -5.91
CA PHE A 150 -0.08 -16.02 -6.85
C PHE A 150 1.32 -16.18 -6.23
N PHE A 151 1.94 -15.12 -5.72
CA PHE A 151 3.27 -15.21 -5.11
C PHE A 151 3.29 -16.11 -3.87
N LYS A 152 2.21 -16.16 -3.10
CA LYS A 152 2.06 -17.11 -2.01
C LYS A 152 2.04 -18.56 -2.50
N ASN A 153 1.37 -18.84 -3.61
CA ASN A 153 1.34 -20.17 -4.24
C ASN A 153 2.71 -20.54 -4.79
N VAL A 154 3.37 -19.61 -5.50
CA VAL A 154 4.75 -19.83 -5.99
C VAL A 154 5.68 -20.16 -4.83
N ALA A 155 5.69 -19.37 -3.77
CA ALA A 155 6.55 -19.63 -2.61
C ALA A 155 6.23 -20.95 -1.88
N LYS A 156 4.97 -21.42 -1.93
CA LYS A 156 4.57 -22.71 -1.36
C LYS A 156 5.04 -23.90 -2.21
N LYS A 157 4.97 -23.77 -3.54
CA LYS A 157 5.36 -24.83 -4.49
C LYS A 157 6.86 -24.85 -4.74
N HIS A 158 7.53 -23.71 -4.60
CA HIS A 158 8.94 -23.50 -4.87
C HIS A 158 9.62 -22.90 -3.62
N PRO A 159 10.00 -23.73 -2.63
CA PRO A 159 10.60 -23.26 -1.37
C PRO A 159 11.89 -22.45 -1.55
N GLU A 160 12.61 -22.68 -2.66
CA GLU A 160 13.80 -21.93 -3.07
C GLU A 160 13.49 -20.51 -3.54
N PHE A 161 12.21 -20.23 -3.86
CA PHE A 161 11.78 -18.91 -4.34
C PHE A 161 11.81 -17.89 -3.21
N VAL A 162 12.65 -16.89 -3.37
CA VAL A 162 12.73 -15.73 -2.47
C VAL A 162 12.68 -14.43 -3.28
N GLN A 163 12.13 -13.38 -2.67
CA GLN A 163 11.98 -12.11 -3.37
C GLN A 163 12.36 -10.91 -2.50
N LEU A 164 12.99 -9.93 -3.15
CA LEU A 164 13.26 -8.62 -2.58
C LEU A 164 12.07 -7.70 -2.82
N ILE A 165 11.61 -7.03 -1.76
CA ILE A 165 10.44 -6.15 -1.78
C ILE A 165 10.83 -4.73 -1.38
N GLY A 166 10.47 -3.77 -2.24
CA GLY A 166 10.73 -2.34 -2.03
C GLY A 166 9.67 -1.64 -1.17
N VAL A 167 9.27 -2.23 -0.05
CA VAL A 167 8.28 -1.65 0.87
C VAL A 167 8.98 -1.08 2.10
N ARG A 168 8.57 0.13 2.52
CA ARG A 168 9.17 0.85 3.65
C ARG A 168 8.22 0.99 4.84
N ALA A 169 8.79 0.94 6.04
CA ALA A 169 8.04 1.13 7.29
C ALA A 169 7.42 2.54 7.39
N SER A 170 8.14 3.56 6.85
CA SER A 170 7.71 4.96 6.88
C SER A 170 6.46 5.28 6.05
N GLU A 171 5.99 4.37 5.19
CA GLU A 171 4.83 4.63 4.32
C GLU A 171 3.49 4.56 5.05
N SER A 172 3.39 3.82 6.14
CA SER A 172 2.18 3.79 6.97
C SER A 172 2.45 3.22 8.36
N ILE A 173 1.66 3.68 9.35
CA ILE A 173 1.70 3.15 10.72
C ILE A 173 1.48 1.63 10.74
N GLN A 174 0.61 1.11 9.88
CA GLN A 174 0.36 -0.32 9.79
C GLN A 174 1.59 -1.10 9.33
N ARG A 175 2.33 -0.59 8.32
CA ARG A 175 3.58 -1.20 7.85
C ARG A 175 4.64 -1.16 8.93
N MET A 176 4.79 -0.01 9.58
CA MET A 176 5.72 0.14 10.71
C MET A 176 5.44 -0.87 11.82
N ALA A 177 4.18 -1.00 12.25
CA ALA A 177 3.80 -1.89 13.34
C ALA A 177 4.12 -3.36 13.03
N TRP A 178 3.75 -3.85 11.83
CA TRP A 178 4.02 -5.25 11.51
C TRP A 178 5.51 -5.54 11.21
N MET A 179 6.24 -4.57 10.64
CA MET A 179 7.69 -4.70 10.40
C MET A 179 8.48 -4.69 11.70
N ARG A 180 8.11 -3.81 12.66
CA ARG A 180 8.74 -3.76 13.98
C ARG A 180 8.71 -5.11 14.70
N ASN A 181 7.60 -5.83 14.60
CA ASN A 181 7.43 -7.13 15.25
C ASN A 181 8.18 -8.27 14.53
N ARG A 182 8.67 -8.03 13.31
CA ARG A 182 9.37 -9.02 12.47
C ARG A 182 10.83 -8.68 12.21
N ALA A 183 11.30 -7.53 12.66
CA ALA A 183 12.70 -7.14 12.53
C ALA A 183 13.55 -7.98 13.47
N TYR A 184 14.28 -8.95 12.90
CA TYR A 184 15.24 -9.79 13.61
C TYR A 184 16.63 -9.52 13.03
N GLN A 185 17.61 -9.21 13.89
CA GLN A 185 18.98 -8.89 13.50
C GLN A 185 19.06 -7.89 12.31
N HIS A 186 18.21 -6.85 12.36
CA HIS A 186 18.10 -5.83 11.31
C HIS A 186 17.55 -6.32 9.97
N HIS A 187 17.02 -7.53 9.89
CA HIS A 187 16.30 -8.05 8.74
C HIS A 187 14.79 -8.07 9.00
N VAL A 188 14.01 -7.68 8.01
CA VAL A 188 12.55 -7.88 8.02
C VAL A 188 12.23 -8.92 6.96
N ILE A 189 11.80 -10.08 7.42
CA ILE A 189 11.49 -11.24 6.57
C ILE A 189 10.05 -11.68 6.83
N ARG A 190 9.32 -11.97 5.76
CA ARG A 190 7.98 -12.53 5.83
C ARG A 190 7.86 -13.66 4.81
N GLN A 191 7.85 -14.90 5.28
CA GLN A 191 7.89 -16.06 4.39
C GLN A 191 9.13 -15.99 3.47
N SER A 192 8.92 -15.91 2.15
CA SER A 192 9.96 -15.76 1.13
C SER A 192 10.30 -14.29 0.76
N GLU A 193 9.73 -13.31 1.46
CA GLU A 193 9.88 -11.88 1.16
C GLU A 193 10.92 -11.23 2.08
N TYR A 194 11.91 -10.58 1.49
CA TYR A 194 12.95 -9.80 2.16
C TYR A 194 12.75 -8.31 1.90
N TYR A 195 12.56 -7.54 2.96
CA TYR A 195 12.28 -6.09 2.89
C TYR A 195 13.57 -5.29 3.06
N ILE A 196 14.31 -5.16 1.99
CA ILE A 196 15.70 -4.64 1.99
C ILE A 196 15.80 -3.19 2.45
N ILE A 197 14.88 -2.34 1.98
CA ILE A 197 14.88 -0.89 2.23
C ILE A 197 13.81 -0.47 3.26
N TYR A 198 13.43 -1.37 4.16
CA TYR A 198 12.32 -1.14 5.09
C TYR A 198 12.52 0.08 6.00
N ASP A 199 13.73 0.43 6.32
CA ASP A 199 14.14 1.54 7.19
C ASP A 199 14.43 2.86 6.43
N TRP A 200 14.35 2.87 5.10
CA TRP A 200 14.59 4.05 4.29
C TRP A 200 13.47 5.08 4.42
N LYS A 201 13.85 6.36 4.40
CA LYS A 201 12.94 7.51 4.27
C LYS A 201 12.72 7.86 2.80
N ASP A 202 11.72 8.71 2.51
CA ASP A 202 11.50 9.24 1.15
C ASP A 202 12.74 9.98 0.63
N THR A 203 13.45 10.70 1.49
CA THR A 203 14.70 11.40 1.17
C THR A 203 15.78 10.45 0.69
N ASP A 204 15.92 9.28 1.29
CA ASP A 204 16.93 8.28 0.91
C ASP A 204 16.62 7.69 -0.45
N VAL A 205 15.32 7.40 -0.71
CA VAL A 205 14.85 6.91 -2.01
C VAL A 205 15.10 7.91 -3.13
N TRP A 206 14.76 9.19 -2.92
CA TRP A 206 14.98 10.21 -3.94
C TRP A 206 16.46 10.54 -4.10
N LYS A 207 17.25 10.42 -3.05
CA LYS A 207 18.70 10.61 -3.12
C LYS A 207 19.36 9.58 -4.05
N ILE A 208 19.09 8.30 -3.88
CA ILE A 208 19.71 7.27 -4.73
C ILE A 208 19.25 7.40 -6.19
N ILE A 209 17.98 7.75 -6.44
CA ILE A 209 17.46 8.00 -7.80
C ILE A 209 18.20 9.17 -8.44
N LYS A 210 18.36 10.27 -7.72
CA LYS A 210 19.09 11.46 -8.19
C LYS A 210 20.56 11.17 -8.43
N ASP A 211 21.25 10.55 -7.46
CA ASP A 211 22.69 10.30 -7.53
C ASP A 211 23.06 9.37 -8.71
N ASN A 212 22.13 8.50 -9.13
CA ASN A 212 22.29 7.62 -10.29
C ASN A 212 21.69 8.20 -11.58
N ASN A 213 21.18 9.42 -11.58
CA ASN A 213 20.41 9.98 -12.70
C ASN A 213 19.41 8.97 -13.28
N ALA A 214 18.74 8.24 -12.40
CA ALA A 214 17.92 7.09 -12.75
C ALA A 214 16.54 7.51 -13.28
N PRO A 215 16.02 6.86 -14.33
CA PRO A 215 14.70 7.16 -14.86
C PRO A 215 13.61 6.81 -13.84
N PHE A 216 12.60 7.69 -13.76
CA PHE A 216 11.41 7.47 -12.92
C PHE A 216 10.16 8.07 -13.59
N PRO A 217 8.95 7.61 -13.27
CA PRO A 217 7.72 8.09 -13.87
C PRO A 217 7.48 9.59 -13.63
N LYS A 218 7.21 10.34 -14.69
CA LYS A 218 6.88 11.78 -14.64
C LYS A 218 5.62 12.06 -13.81
N THR A 219 4.78 11.06 -13.63
CA THR A 219 3.60 11.10 -12.74
C THR A 219 3.96 11.61 -11.34
N TYR A 220 5.13 11.28 -10.80
CA TYR A 220 5.57 11.83 -9.50
C TYR A 220 5.71 13.34 -9.52
N ILE A 221 6.22 13.92 -10.61
CA ILE A 221 6.35 15.37 -10.78
C ILE A 221 4.96 16.01 -10.89
N ASN A 222 4.06 15.38 -11.65
CA ASN A 222 2.69 15.86 -11.82
C ASN A 222 1.92 15.83 -10.50
N LEU A 223 2.02 14.75 -9.73
CA LEU A 223 1.40 14.62 -8.39
C LEU A 223 1.98 15.65 -7.41
N TRP A 224 3.28 15.90 -7.45
CA TRP A 224 3.92 16.92 -6.62
C TRP A 224 3.40 18.33 -6.95
N ARG A 225 3.29 18.68 -8.24
CA ARG A 225 2.78 19.99 -8.69
C ARG A 225 1.38 20.31 -8.15
N ILE A 226 0.54 19.30 -8.01
CA ILE A 226 -0.83 19.45 -7.48
C ILE A 226 -0.94 19.15 -5.98
N LYS A 227 0.19 19.01 -5.28
CA LYS A 227 0.27 18.68 -3.85
C LYS A 227 -0.49 17.39 -3.47
N ALA A 228 -0.61 16.46 -4.41
CA ALA A 228 -1.21 15.15 -4.17
C ALA A 228 -0.19 14.20 -3.49
N LYS A 229 -0.70 13.15 -2.84
CA LYS A 229 0.17 12.11 -2.29
C LYS A 229 0.92 11.41 -3.43
N MET A 230 2.26 11.35 -3.32
CA MET A 230 3.12 10.68 -4.29
C MET A 230 3.07 9.15 -4.14
N ARG A 231 1.89 8.58 -4.33
CA ARG A 231 1.67 7.15 -4.40
C ARG A 231 1.26 6.77 -5.81
N MET A 232 1.94 5.79 -6.37
CA MET A 232 1.56 5.13 -7.60
C MET A 232 1.18 3.69 -7.26
N SER A 233 -0.06 3.39 -7.39
CA SER A 233 -0.64 2.06 -7.31
C SER A 233 -1.67 1.93 -8.43
N GLN A 234 -2.25 0.79 -8.55
CA GLN A 234 -3.36 0.55 -9.47
C GLN A 234 -4.44 1.65 -9.28
N ILE A 235 -4.93 2.17 -10.40
CA ILE A 235 -5.80 3.38 -10.49
C ILE A 235 -7.06 3.27 -9.64
N PHE A 236 -7.68 2.10 -9.63
CA PHE A 236 -8.94 1.87 -8.91
C PHE A 236 -8.77 1.60 -7.41
N ALA A 237 -7.53 1.60 -6.89
CA ALA A 237 -7.30 1.54 -5.45
C ALA A 237 -7.79 2.84 -4.78
N ALA A 238 -8.42 2.73 -3.61
CA ALA A 238 -9.03 3.86 -2.91
C ALA A 238 -8.08 5.06 -2.66
N ASP A 239 -6.77 4.81 -2.55
CA ASP A 239 -5.78 5.87 -2.36
C ASP A 239 -5.41 6.57 -3.68
N THR A 240 -5.47 5.87 -4.82
CA THR A 240 -5.07 6.38 -6.15
C THR A 240 -6.25 6.98 -6.89
N CYS A 241 -7.46 6.45 -6.72
CA CYS A 241 -8.66 6.96 -7.41
C CYS A 241 -8.94 8.44 -7.07
N LYS A 242 -8.49 8.91 -5.91
CA LYS A 242 -8.52 10.32 -5.53
C LYS A 242 -7.72 11.22 -6.47
N SER A 243 -6.81 10.66 -7.25
CA SER A 243 -6.03 11.38 -8.26
C SER A 243 -6.68 11.39 -9.64
N ILE A 244 -7.78 10.64 -9.85
CA ILE A 244 -8.49 10.56 -11.15
C ILE A 244 -8.91 11.93 -11.67
N PRO A 245 -9.47 12.88 -10.88
CA PRO A 245 -9.81 14.21 -11.37
C PRO A 245 -8.61 14.99 -11.92
N HIS A 246 -7.41 14.72 -11.36
CA HIS A 246 -6.17 15.36 -11.82
C HIS A 246 -5.63 14.71 -13.10
N MET A 247 -6.02 13.45 -13.39
CA MET A 247 -5.64 12.76 -14.61
C MET A 247 -6.23 13.40 -15.86
N LEU A 248 -7.43 13.95 -15.79
CA LEU A 248 -8.02 14.71 -16.89
C LEU A 248 -7.10 15.83 -17.35
N LYS A 249 -6.36 16.45 -16.44
CA LYS A 249 -5.41 17.52 -16.75
C LYS A 249 -4.12 17.03 -17.40
N PHE A 250 -3.58 15.89 -16.95
CA PHE A 250 -2.26 15.42 -17.35
C PHE A 250 -2.31 14.28 -18.37
N TYR A 251 -3.39 13.47 -18.34
CA TYR A 251 -3.53 12.24 -19.12
C TYR A 251 -4.97 12.07 -19.65
N PRO A 252 -5.50 13.00 -20.47
CA PRO A 252 -6.90 12.94 -20.92
C PRO A 252 -7.21 11.64 -21.69
N ASN A 253 -6.36 11.24 -22.63
CA ASN A 253 -6.56 10.01 -23.41
C ASN A 253 -6.55 8.74 -22.55
N PHE A 254 -5.77 8.75 -21.47
CA PHE A 254 -5.72 7.65 -20.52
C PHE A 254 -7.01 7.58 -19.70
N TYR A 255 -7.56 8.74 -19.32
CA TYR A 255 -8.85 8.79 -18.64
C TYR A 255 -9.97 8.21 -19.52
N ASP A 256 -10.01 8.56 -20.81
CA ASP A 256 -11.00 8.03 -21.76
C ASP A 256 -10.88 6.51 -21.91
N ALA A 257 -9.66 5.99 -21.91
CA ALA A 257 -9.44 4.55 -21.93
C ALA A 257 -9.92 3.86 -20.65
N ILE A 258 -9.67 4.47 -19.48
CA ILE A 258 -10.19 3.99 -18.19
C ILE A 258 -11.72 3.98 -18.19
N LYS A 259 -12.35 5.04 -18.68
CA LYS A 259 -13.81 5.17 -18.75
C LYS A 259 -14.44 4.10 -19.66
N ARG A 260 -13.83 3.81 -20.80
CA ARG A 260 -14.29 2.70 -21.66
C ARG A 260 -14.20 1.35 -20.97
N ARG A 261 -13.14 1.14 -20.17
CA ARG A 261 -12.88 -0.12 -19.45
C ARG A 261 -13.74 -0.29 -18.20
N CYS A 262 -13.95 0.80 -17.46
CA CYS A 262 -14.68 0.85 -16.20
C CYS A 262 -15.57 2.13 -16.18
N PRO A 263 -16.77 2.08 -16.75
CA PRO A 263 -17.63 3.28 -16.88
C PRO A 263 -17.94 3.98 -15.56
N ASN A 264 -18.00 3.23 -14.46
CA ASN A 264 -18.28 3.78 -13.14
C ASN A 264 -17.20 4.75 -12.61
N VAL A 265 -16.09 4.92 -13.33
CA VAL A 265 -15.05 5.89 -12.93
C VAL A 265 -15.56 7.32 -12.84
N ASP A 266 -16.59 7.68 -13.62
CA ASP A 266 -17.24 8.99 -13.59
C ASP A 266 -17.86 9.32 -12.23
N ILE A 267 -18.24 8.31 -11.44
CA ILE A 267 -18.73 8.49 -10.07
C ILE A 267 -17.69 9.23 -9.21
N VAL A 268 -16.40 8.95 -9.44
CA VAL A 268 -15.33 9.65 -8.73
C VAL A 268 -15.33 11.14 -9.03
N LEU A 269 -15.57 11.53 -10.30
CA LEU A 269 -15.62 12.93 -10.71
C LEU A 269 -16.85 13.64 -10.14
N LEU A 270 -18.00 12.97 -10.16
CA LEU A 270 -19.27 13.53 -9.67
C LEU A 270 -19.24 13.76 -8.14
N TYR A 271 -18.62 12.86 -7.42
CA TYR A 271 -18.63 12.86 -5.95
C TYR A 271 -17.29 13.22 -5.30
N TRP A 272 -16.29 13.64 -6.11
CA TRP A 272 -14.95 13.99 -5.65
C TRP A 272 -14.93 14.98 -4.49
N ASP A 273 -15.76 16.03 -4.57
CA ASP A 273 -15.81 17.10 -3.57
C ASP A 273 -16.74 16.78 -2.40
N THR A 274 -17.43 15.66 -2.45
CA THR A 274 -18.37 15.24 -1.42
C THR A 274 -17.68 14.52 -0.26
N ARG A 275 -18.44 14.30 0.82
CA ARG A 275 -17.99 13.51 1.99
C ARG A 275 -17.59 12.08 1.64
N MET A 276 -18.09 11.53 0.53
CA MET A 276 -17.78 10.18 0.07
C MET A 276 -16.28 9.98 -0.20
N PHE A 277 -15.60 10.97 -0.81
CA PHE A 277 -14.18 10.88 -1.15
C PHE A 277 -13.27 11.72 -0.24
N LYS A 278 -13.72 12.88 0.22
CA LYS A 278 -12.90 13.74 1.07
C LYS A 278 -12.87 13.31 2.53
N GLY A 279 -13.73 12.39 2.93
CA GLY A 279 -13.97 12.10 4.34
C GLY A 279 -14.60 13.31 5.04
N LYS A 280 -15.06 13.14 6.26
CA LYS A 280 -15.38 14.31 7.10
C LYS A 280 -14.06 15.08 7.31
N LYS A 281 -13.78 16.13 6.51
CA LYS A 281 -13.09 17.28 7.09
C LYS A 281 -13.97 17.66 8.26
N GLN A 282 -13.45 17.59 9.46
CA GLN A 282 -14.05 18.30 10.57
C GLN A 282 -14.23 19.72 10.03
N GLU A 283 -15.45 20.09 9.68
CA GLU A 283 -15.85 21.47 9.73
C GLU A 283 -15.56 21.87 11.17
N SER A 284 -14.54 22.69 11.33
CA SER A 284 -14.32 23.48 12.52
C SER A 284 -15.41 24.56 12.58
N GLN A 285 -16.66 24.13 12.60
CA GLN A 285 -17.70 24.87 13.26
C GLN A 285 -17.40 24.68 14.75
N HIS A 286 -17.33 25.75 15.49
CA HIS A 286 -17.29 25.83 16.93
C HIS A 286 -18.42 24.98 17.56
N LYS A 287 -18.35 23.67 17.44
CA LYS A 287 -19.06 22.75 18.31
C LYS A 287 -18.19 22.66 19.54
N THR A 288 -18.67 23.22 20.63
CA THR A 288 -18.13 23.00 21.97
C THR A 288 -17.79 21.52 22.06
N GLU A 289 -16.51 21.23 22.29
CA GLU A 289 -16.06 19.83 22.36
C GLU A 289 -16.77 19.19 23.56
N LEU A 290 -17.45 18.07 23.34
CA LEU A 290 -18.16 17.37 24.39
C LEU A 290 -17.17 16.99 25.49
N THR A 291 -17.59 17.14 26.73
CA THR A 291 -16.85 16.63 27.89
C THR A 291 -16.82 15.08 27.86
N GLU A 292 -15.92 14.49 28.58
CA GLU A 292 -15.84 13.03 28.71
C GLU A 292 -17.16 12.41 29.19
N ALA A 293 -17.83 13.07 30.15
CA ALA A 293 -19.10 12.63 30.68
C ALA A 293 -20.19 12.61 29.58
N GLU A 294 -20.27 13.67 28.78
CA GLU A 294 -21.22 13.77 27.68
C GLU A 294 -20.94 12.73 26.57
N TYR A 295 -19.67 12.46 26.26
CA TYR A 295 -19.30 11.38 25.37
C TYR A 295 -19.78 10.02 25.89
N LYS A 296 -19.57 9.73 27.18
CA LYS A 296 -19.98 8.47 27.81
C LYS A 296 -21.49 8.28 27.74
N VAL A 297 -22.26 9.32 28.06
CA VAL A 297 -23.76 9.26 27.95
C VAL A 297 -24.19 9.02 26.52
N LYS A 298 -23.65 9.76 25.56
CA LYS A 298 -23.99 9.63 24.14
C LYS A 298 -23.70 8.23 23.60
N ILE A 299 -22.52 7.68 23.91
CA ILE A 299 -22.11 6.33 23.46
C ILE A 299 -23.03 5.27 24.04
N ARG A 300 -23.37 5.33 25.34
CA ARG A 300 -24.30 4.39 25.99
C ARG A 300 -25.67 4.39 25.30
N ASN A 301 -26.22 5.57 25.04
CA ASN A 301 -27.50 5.72 24.38
C ASN A 301 -27.49 5.12 22.96
N MET A 302 -26.46 5.41 22.17
CA MET A 302 -26.34 4.86 20.81
C MET A 302 -26.13 3.34 20.80
N ILE A 303 -25.42 2.79 21.78
CA ILE A 303 -25.26 1.33 21.93
C ILE A 303 -26.61 0.70 22.34
N ALA A 304 -27.33 1.29 23.28
CA ALA A 304 -28.65 0.81 23.71
C ALA A 304 -29.64 0.81 22.56
N GLN A 305 -29.70 1.91 21.80
CA GLN A 305 -30.53 2.01 20.60
C GLN A 305 -30.15 0.96 19.55
N GLY A 306 -28.87 0.82 19.20
CA GLY A 306 -28.41 -0.16 18.22
C GLY A 306 -28.68 -1.61 18.62
N LYS A 307 -28.67 -1.93 19.92
CA LYS A 307 -29.07 -3.23 20.45
C LYS A 307 -30.59 -3.45 20.28
N ALA A 308 -31.40 -2.43 20.59
CA ALA A 308 -32.86 -2.50 20.42
C ALA A 308 -33.27 -2.66 18.94
N GLU A 309 -32.52 -2.04 18.02
CA GLU A 309 -32.70 -2.16 16.58
C GLU A 309 -32.13 -3.48 16.01
N GLY A 310 -31.49 -4.30 16.83
CA GLY A 310 -30.90 -5.59 16.41
C GLY A 310 -29.68 -5.44 15.49
N ARG A 311 -28.92 -4.34 15.57
CA ARG A 311 -27.75 -4.09 14.75
C ARG A 311 -26.68 -5.17 14.92
N LYS A 312 -26.24 -5.74 13.79
CA LYS A 312 -25.20 -6.81 13.74
C LYS A 312 -24.01 -6.45 12.84
N ASP A 313 -24.01 -5.23 12.28
CA ASP A 313 -22.94 -4.77 11.41
C ASP A 313 -21.58 -4.71 12.15
N LYS A 314 -20.50 -4.78 11.37
CA LYS A 314 -19.14 -4.89 11.90
C LYS A 314 -18.73 -3.62 12.66
N GLY A 315 -19.18 -2.45 12.21
CA GLY A 315 -18.90 -1.17 12.88
C GLY A 315 -19.51 -1.16 14.28
N PHE A 316 -20.76 -1.55 14.41
CA PHE A 316 -21.46 -1.64 15.69
C PHE A 316 -20.79 -2.64 16.66
N LYS A 317 -20.44 -3.86 16.19
CA LYS A 317 -19.73 -4.85 17.00
C LYS A 317 -18.37 -4.32 17.51
N ASN A 318 -17.61 -3.66 16.63
CA ASN A 318 -16.35 -3.06 17.00
C ASN A 318 -16.51 -1.92 18.01
N ALA A 319 -17.54 -1.08 17.86
CA ALA A 319 -17.85 -0.01 18.79
C ALA A 319 -18.19 -0.53 20.20
N VAL A 320 -19.03 -1.57 20.28
CA VAL A 320 -19.39 -2.21 21.55
C VAL A 320 -18.14 -2.80 22.23
N ASN A 321 -17.28 -3.49 21.47
CA ASN A 321 -16.02 -4.04 21.99
C ASN A 321 -15.06 -2.95 22.44
N ALA A 322 -14.97 -1.84 21.69
CA ALA A 322 -14.15 -0.71 22.05
C ALA A 322 -14.65 -0.03 23.33
N TRP A 323 -15.96 0.16 23.43
CA TRP A 323 -16.60 0.73 24.61
C TRP A 323 -16.32 -0.10 25.87
N GLY A 324 -16.52 -1.41 25.83
CA GLY A 324 -16.23 -2.31 26.96
C GLY A 324 -14.78 -2.26 27.47
N LYS A 325 -13.84 -1.78 26.61
CA LYS A 325 -12.43 -1.61 27.00
C LYS A 325 -12.16 -0.32 27.79
N ILE A 326 -12.95 0.73 27.61
CA ILE A 326 -12.69 2.05 28.19
C ILE A 326 -13.78 2.57 29.13
N GLU A 327 -14.96 1.99 29.13
CA GLU A 327 -16.13 2.47 29.89
C GLU A 327 -15.83 2.69 31.39
N ARG A 328 -15.04 1.82 32.00
CA ARG A 328 -14.68 1.84 33.41
C ARG A 328 -13.54 2.79 33.79
N TYR A 329 -12.92 3.42 32.79
CA TYR A 329 -11.80 4.33 33.04
C TYR A 329 -12.24 5.78 32.89
N ASP A 330 -11.68 6.64 33.73
CA ASP A 330 -11.84 8.08 33.67
C ASP A 330 -10.56 8.75 33.17
N ASN A 331 -10.66 9.99 32.69
CA ASN A 331 -9.56 10.77 32.14
C ASN A 331 -8.87 10.09 30.93
N MET A 332 -9.69 9.49 30.06
CA MET A 332 -9.20 8.95 28.80
C MET A 332 -9.14 10.05 27.72
N GLN A 333 -8.26 9.85 26.72
CA GLN A 333 -8.16 10.79 25.60
C GLN A 333 -9.50 10.89 24.85
N LEU A 334 -10.01 12.10 24.61
CA LEU A 334 -11.30 12.34 23.95
C LEU A 334 -11.39 11.70 22.56
N ASP A 335 -10.26 11.57 21.86
CA ASP A 335 -10.20 10.91 20.57
C ASP A 335 -10.62 9.43 20.60
N LEU A 336 -10.50 8.75 21.75
CA LEU A 336 -10.99 7.37 21.91
C LEU A 336 -12.52 7.32 21.84
N TYR A 337 -13.19 8.26 22.49
CA TYR A 337 -14.65 8.38 22.43
C TYR A 337 -15.14 8.79 21.05
N LYS A 338 -14.46 9.74 20.38
CA LYS A 338 -14.75 10.12 18.98
C LYS A 338 -14.68 8.93 18.03
N ASN A 339 -13.66 8.08 18.19
CA ASN A 339 -13.51 6.88 17.37
C ASN A 339 -14.67 5.91 17.58
N ILE A 340 -15.16 5.75 18.82
CA ILE A 340 -16.33 4.91 19.10
C ILE A 340 -17.59 5.46 18.44
N LEU A 341 -17.83 6.76 18.52
CA LEU A 341 -18.98 7.39 17.86
C LEU A 341 -18.93 7.21 16.33
N ILE A 342 -17.77 7.36 15.71
CA ILE A 342 -17.61 7.12 14.26
C ILE A 342 -17.99 5.68 13.89
N MET A 343 -17.58 4.70 14.71
CA MET A 343 -17.97 3.31 14.49
C MET A 343 -19.46 3.07 14.67
N LEU A 344 -20.09 3.72 15.65
CA LEU A 344 -21.54 3.64 15.89
C LEU A 344 -22.35 4.26 14.75
N ASP A 345 -21.83 5.33 14.12
CA ASP A 345 -22.42 5.96 12.94
C ASP A 345 -22.24 5.14 11.64
N GLY A 346 -21.67 3.93 11.70
CA GLY A 346 -21.45 3.07 10.53
C GLY A 346 -20.22 3.45 9.69
N GLY A 347 -19.37 4.37 10.17
CA GLY A 347 -18.23 4.93 9.41
C GLY A 347 -16.97 4.07 9.33
N ASP A 348 -16.95 2.81 9.79
CA ASP A 348 -15.73 2.01 9.91
C ASP A 348 -15.72 0.72 9.07
N ALA A 349 -16.25 0.75 7.87
CA ALA A 349 -16.31 -0.41 6.97
C ALA A 349 -14.94 -1.10 6.76
N LYS A 350 -13.83 -0.36 6.81
CA LYS A 350 -12.45 -0.86 6.65
C LYS A 350 -11.69 -1.07 7.97
N MET A 351 -12.36 -1.01 9.11
CA MET A 351 -11.77 -1.14 10.46
C MET A 351 -10.64 -0.12 10.76
N ARG A 352 -10.57 0.99 10.06
CA ARG A 352 -9.52 2.01 10.27
C ARG A 352 -9.67 2.70 11.60
N THR A 353 -10.89 3.06 11.94
CA THR A 353 -11.25 3.74 13.20
C THR A 353 -11.02 2.81 14.38
N TYR A 354 -11.43 1.53 14.27
CA TYR A 354 -11.17 0.54 15.33
C TYR A 354 -9.68 0.30 15.57
N ARG A 355 -8.89 0.26 14.52
CA ARG A 355 -7.42 0.13 14.64
C ARG A 355 -6.78 1.37 15.27
N ALA A 356 -7.24 2.57 14.90
CA ALA A 356 -6.79 3.82 15.53
C ALA A 356 -7.15 3.86 17.02
N PHE A 357 -8.34 3.38 17.39
CA PHE A 357 -8.76 3.22 18.78
C PHE A 357 -7.84 2.26 19.54
N LEU A 358 -7.56 1.06 19.00
CA LEU A 358 -6.68 0.08 19.66
C LEU A 358 -5.25 0.61 19.88
N PHE A 359 -4.77 1.43 18.96
CA PHE A 359 -3.48 2.10 19.11
C PHE A 359 -3.52 3.17 20.21
N GLY A 360 -4.56 4.01 20.23
CA GLY A 360 -4.73 5.07 21.21
C GLY A 360 -4.92 4.56 22.64
N ILE A 361 -5.68 3.46 22.82
CA ILE A 361 -5.86 2.87 24.17
C ILE A 361 -4.56 2.35 24.74
N HIS A 362 -3.72 1.73 23.92
CA HIS A 362 -2.40 1.26 24.38
C HIS A 362 -1.54 2.42 24.88
N GLN A 363 -1.51 3.54 24.16
CA GLN A 363 -0.77 4.72 24.60
C GLN A 363 -1.32 5.33 25.89
N SER A 364 -2.64 5.41 26.02
CA SER A 364 -3.31 5.98 27.20
C SER A 364 -3.07 5.14 28.45
N LEU A 365 -3.09 3.82 28.33
CA LEU A 365 -2.81 2.90 29.46
C LEU A 365 -1.34 2.89 29.87
N VAL A 366 -0.41 2.95 28.90
CA VAL A 366 1.03 3.06 29.19
C VAL A 366 1.35 4.37 29.89
N LYS A 367 0.69 5.48 29.53
CA LYS A 367 0.87 6.77 30.20
C LYS A 367 0.38 6.73 31.64
N LYS A 368 -0.79 6.14 31.91
CA LYS A 368 -1.33 5.97 33.27
C LYS A 368 -0.44 5.10 34.17
N HIS A 369 0.20 4.08 33.62
CA HIS A 369 1.17 3.26 34.38
C HIS A 369 2.48 4.00 34.70
N LYS A 370 2.84 5.02 33.91
CA LYS A 370 4.02 5.86 34.17
C LYS A 370 3.74 6.99 35.15
N ASP A 371 2.53 7.55 35.07
CA ASP A 371 2.12 8.67 35.93
C ASP A 371 1.62 8.19 37.32
N GLY A 372 1.41 6.89 37.51
CA GLY A 372 1.02 6.23 38.77
C GLY A 372 2.16 5.55 39.55
N LYS A 373 3.38 5.85 39.19
CA LYS A 373 4.60 5.59 39.94
C LYS A 373 5.23 6.92 40.33
#